data_7d6f9e6896110217de63c2b72df0a59f
#
_entry.id   7d6f9e6896110217de63c2b72df0a59f
#
_cell.length_a   1.000
_cell.length_b   1.000
_cell.length_c   1.000
_cell.angle_alpha   90.00
_cell.angle_beta   90.00
_cell.angle_gamma   90.00
#
_symmetry.space_group_name_H-M   'P 1'
#
loop_
_entity.id
_entity.type
_entity.pdbx_description
1 polymer ?
#
loop_
_entity_poly.entity_id
_entity_poly.type
_entity_poly.pdbx_seq_one_letter_code
_entity_poly.pdbx_strand_id
1 'polypeptide(L)' 'MQRYAIVIYDKRTGDVFTTLMQAEDGTAAVAAMNRKDCGTSLRPLSLILLPKRD' A
#
# COMPACT_ATOMS: atom_id res chain seq x y z
N MET A 1 15.98 1.91 -0.54
CA MET A 1 14.52 1.81 -0.61
C MET A 1 13.89 2.42 0.62
N GLN A 2 12.72 2.97 0.45
CA GLN A 2 11.96 3.56 1.55
C GLN A 2 10.83 2.64 1.96
N ARG A 3 10.40 2.78 3.21
CA ARG A 3 9.28 1.99 3.71
C ARG A 3 8.02 2.83 3.74
N TYR A 4 6.92 2.19 3.34
CA TYR A 4 5.63 2.87 3.28
C TYR A 4 4.58 2.06 4.03
N ALA A 5 3.63 2.78 4.60
CA ALA A 5 2.40 2.21 5.13
C ALA A 5 1.28 2.60 4.17
N ILE A 6 0.55 1.63 3.67
CA ILE A 6 -0.56 1.88 2.76
C ILE A 6 -1.84 1.46 3.45
N VAL A 7 -2.78 2.40 3.56
CA VAL A 7 -4.11 2.11 4.08
C VAL A 7 -4.97 1.65 2.91
N ILE A 8 -5.55 0.48 3.04
CA ILE A 8 -6.25 -0.19 1.94
C ILE A 8 -7.68 -0.49 2.35
N TYR A 9 -8.60 -0.25 1.43
CA TYR A 9 -10.01 -0.61 1.59
C TYR A 9 -10.31 -1.84 0.72
N ASP A 10 -10.87 -2.88 1.35
CA ASP A 10 -11.31 -4.07 0.63
C ASP A 10 -12.80 -3.95 0.33
N LYS A 11 -13.13 -3.81 -0.95
CA LYS A 11 -14.52 -3.63 -1.37
C LYS A 11 -15.39 -4.86 -1.16
N ARG A 12 -14.79 -6.04 -1.12
CA ARG A 12 -15.57 -7.27 -0.92
C ARG A 12 -16.11 -7.40 0.48
N THR A 13 -15.33 -7.00 1.46
CA THR A 13 -15.68 -7.21 2.86
C THR A 13 -16.03 -5.92 3.58
N GLY A 14 -15.67 -4.77 3.00
CA GLY A 14 -15.84 -3.49 3.65
C GLY A 14 -14.77 -3.19 4.70
N ASP A 15 -13.73 -4.00 4.76
CA ASP A 15 -12.68 -3.85 5.75
C ASP A 15 -11.64 -2.82 5.31
N VAL A 16 -11.04 -2.16 6.29
CA VAL A 16 -9.91 -1.26 6.09
C VAL A 16 -8.72 -1.82 6.86
N PHE A 17 -7.58 -1.91 6.21
CA PHE A 17 -6.38 -2.41 6.87
C PHE A 17 -5.15 -1.69 6.33
N THR A 18 -4.06 -1.80 7.07
CA THR A 18 -2.79 -1.16 6.70
C THR A 18 -1.76 -2.23 6.39
N THR A 19 -1.06 -2.08 5.28
CA THR A 19 0.04 -2.97 4.93
C THR A 19 1.33 -2.17 4.85
N LEU A 20 2.45 -2.82 5.16
CA LEU A 20 3.77 -2.21 5.08
C LEU A 20 4.50 -2.77 3.87
N MET A 21 5.23 -1.90 3.17
CA MET A 21 6.04 -2.36 2.05
C MET A 21 7.24 -1.46 1.83
N GLN A 22 8.21 -1.98 1.09
CA GLN A 22 9.39 -1.22 0.69
C GLN A 22 9.31 -0.93 -0.80
N ALA A 23 9.65 0.29 -1.18
CA ALA A 23 9.65 0.71 -2.57
C ALA A 23 10.58 1.90 -2.74
N GLU A 24 10.97 2.18 -3.97
CA GLU A 24 11.85 3.30 -4.26
C GLU A 24 11.13 4.64 -4.05
N ASP A 25 9.86 4.68 -4.40
CA ASP A 25 9.02 5.88 -4.21
C ASP A 25 7.56 5.46 -4.04
N GLY A 26 6.69 6.45 -3.84
CA GLY A 26 5.28 6.18 -3.62
C GLY A 26 4.59 5.56 -4.82
N THR A 27 4.98 5.96 -6.03
CA THR A 27 4.40 5.41 -7.25
C THR A 27 4.72 3.92 -7.36
N ALA A 28 5.97 3.55 -7.07
CA ALA A 28 6.38 2.15 -7.10
C ALA A 28 5.64 1.34 -6.04
N ALA A 29 5.40 1.92 -4.86
CA ALA A 29 4.67 1.25 -3.79
C ALA A 29 3.23 0.93 -4.22
N VAL A 30 2.54 1.90 -4.80
CA VAL A 30 1.17 1.69 -5.27
C VAL A 30 1.12 0.69 -6.41
N ALA A 31 2.06 0.78 -7.33
CA ALA A 31 2.12 -0.17 -8.44
C ALA A 31 2.35 -1.60 -7.97
N ALA A 32 3.23 -1.78 -6.98
CA ALA A 32 3.48 -3.10 -6.42
C ALA A 32 2.23 -3.66 -5.73
N MET A 33 1.51 -2.82 -5.00
CA MET A 33 0.27 -3.23 -4.36
C MET A 33 -0.78 -3.66 -5.38
N ASN A 34 -0.97 -2.87 -6.44
CA ASN A 34 -1.94 -3.19 -7.48
C ASN A 34 -1.61 -4.50 -8.17
N ARG A 35 -0.33 -4.74 -8.40
CA ARG A 35 0.11 -5.98 -9.04
C ARG A 35 -0.17 -7.19 -8.15
N LYS A 36 0.05 -7.03 -6.86
CA LYS A 36 -0.17 -8.11 -5.88
C LYS A 36 -1.65 -8.47 -5.75
N ASP A 37 -2.51 -7.50 -5.90
CA ASP A 37 -3.95 -7.69 -5.78
C ASP A 37 -4.60 -8.23 -7.04
N CYS A 38 -3.88 -8.28 -8.15
CA CYS A 38 -4.43 -8.66 -9.44
C CYS A 38 -5.60 -7.77 -9.87
N GLY A 39 -5.62 -6.55 -9.39
CA GLY A 39 -6.53 -5.51 -9.87
C GLY A 39 -7.99 -5.69 -9.49
N THR A 40 -8.27 -6.35 -8.39
CA THR A 40 -9.66 -6.70 -8.13
C THR A 40 -10.34 -5.80 -7.13
N SER A 41 -10.19 -6.08 -5.84
CA SER A 41 -11.09 -5.50 -4.85
C SER A 41 -10.39 -4.57 -3.86
N LEU A 42 -9.09 -4.48 -3.90
CA LEU A 42 -8.36 -3.63 -2.98
C LEU A 42 -8.19 -2.22 -3.54
N ARG A 43 -8.42 -1.23 -2.71
CA ARG A 43 -8.32 0.16 -3.11
C ARG A 43 -7.42 0.91 -2.15
N PRO A 44 -6.35 1.56 -2.63
CA PRO A 44 -5.51 2.35 -1.74
C PRO A 44 -6.22 3.65 -1.34
N LEU A 45 -6.30 3.89 -0.04
CA LEU A 45 -6.91 5.12 0.49
C LEU A 45 -5.86 6.15 0.86
N SER A 46 -4.70 5.71 1.33
CA SER A 46 -3.69 6.63 1.80
C SER A 46 -2.31 5.97 1.68
N LEU A 47 -1.30 6.79 1.44
CA LEU A 47 0.09 6.35 1.37
C LEU A 47 0.90 7.19 2.34
N ILE A 48 1.58 6.54 3.27
CA ILE A 48 2.35 7.22 4.30
C ILE A 48 3.80 6.80 4.20
N LEU A 49 4.69 7.78 4.04
CA LEU A 49 6.12 7.50 4.07
C LEU A 49 6.58 7.37 5.53
N LEU A 50 7.15 6.23 5.84
CA LEU A 50 7.62 5.97 7.20
C LEU A 50 9.01 6.56 7.41
N PRO A 51 9.31 7.01 8.64
CA PRO A 51 10.63 7.55 8.91
C PRO A 51 11.71 6.48 8.75
N LYS A 52 12.88 6.95 8.33
CA LYS A 52 14.02 6.07 8.17
C LYS A 52 14.47 5.56 9.52
N ARG A 53 14.72 4.26 9.58
CA ARG A 53 15.18 3.63 10.80
C ARG A 53 16.69 3.55 10.81
N ASP A 54 17.28 3.96 11.87
CA ASP A 54 18.73 3.81 12.03
C ASP A 54 19.09 2.45 12.57
#